data_a7bd539e623f85497a98a31d21e95110
#
_entry.id   a7bd539e623f85497a98a31d21e95110
#
_cell.length_a   1.000
_cell.length_b   1.000
_cell.length_c   1.000
_cell.angle_alpha   90.00
_cell.angle_beta   90.00
_cell.angle_gamma   90.00
#
_symmetry.space_group_name_H-M   'P 1'
#
loop_
_entity.id
_entity.type
_entity.pdbx_description
1 polymer ?
#
loop_
_entity_poly.entity_id
_entity_poly.type
_entity_poly.pdbx_seq_one_letter_code
_entity_poly.pdbx_strand_id
1 'polypeptide(L)'
;MFRSIIYAVVFYVTTALFLLFGIWLLLAPRSWAMQGLKWHGSTCVWLLRLICGTRLEVRGREKIPTGACLVVAKHQSAWDTFALVPLFRDPAIVLKDELKWIPVYGWFCLKFEHILVKRDKASAALKQLISDAKVKAGQQRQIVIFPEGTRRTPGDVPDYKPGYIALYEGLGIPCVPLALNSGLYWPRRTLQRHPGTIIVEILDPIPPGLPRAEFRRRLQEAIETRSTALIAEAAAGTPPPPLPPEARKTLATAITE
;
A
#
# COMPACT_ATOMS: atom_id res chain seq x y z
N MET A 1 -22.26 2.88 -11.32
CA MET A 1 -21.42 3.10 -12.52
C MET A 1 -21.13 4.58 -12.76
N PHE A 2 -22.14 5.44 -12.90
CA PHE A 2 -21.97 6.87 -13.19
C PHE A 2 -21.03 7.61 -12.22
N ARG A 3 -21.24 7.49 -10.90
CA ARG A 3 -20.31 8.07 -9.88
C ARG A 3 -18.87 7.58 -10.02
N SER A 4 -18.66 6.33 -10.41
CA SER A 4 -17.31 5.78 -10.61
C SER A 4 -16.60 6.41 -11.80
N ILE A 5 -17.33 6.71 -12.89
CA ILE A 5 -16.78 7.40 -14.06
C ILE A 5 -16.44 8.84 -13.70
N ILE A 6 -17.34 9.56 -13.02
CA ILE A 6 -17.08 10.93 -12.52
C ILE A 6 -15.81 10.91 -11.67
N TYR A 7 -15.72 9.99 -10.71
CA TYR A 7 -14.54 9.91 -9.86
C TYR A 7 -13.27 9.61 -10.66
N ALA A 8 -13.32 8.71 -11.65
CA ALA A 8 -12.16 8.42 -12.49
C ALA A 8 -11.66 9.68 -13.21
N VAL A 9 -12.56 10.45 -13.83
CA VAL A 9 -12.21 11.73 -14.47
C VAL A 9 -11.61 12.71 -13.46
N VAL A 10 -12.30 12.92 -12.33
CA VAL A 10 -11.85 13.82 -11.28
C VAL A 10 -10.48 13.40 -10.72
N PHE A 11 -10.26 12.08 -10.50
CA PHE A 11 -8.98 11.55 -10.02
C PHE A 11 -7.83 11.88 -10.98
N TYR A 12 -8.00 11.62 -12.29
CA TYR A 12 -6.94 11.89 -13.27
C TYR A 12 -6.73 13.40 -13.46
N VAL A 13 -7.80 14.21 -13.49
CA VAL A 13 -7.69 15.67 -13.55
C VAL A 13 -6.97 16.20 -12.31
N THR A 14 -7.37 15.78 -11.12
CA THR A 14 -6.72 16.18 -9.87
C THR A 14 -5.23 15.79 -9.89
N THR A 15 -4.91 14.56 -10.32
CA THR A 15 -3.51 14.11 -10.43
C THR A 15 -2.72 14.96 -11.43
N ALA A 16 -3.30 15.27 -12.60
CA ALA A 16 -2.66 16.13 -13.59
C ALA A 16 -2.42 17.55 -13.06
N LEU A 17 -3.40 18.13 -12.34
CA LEU A 17 -3.26 19.43 -11.71
C LEU A 17 -2.17 19.44 -10.63
N PHE A 18 -2.12 18.42 -9.78
CA PHE A 18 -1.04 18.30 -8.77
C PHE A 18 0.34 18.14 -9.42
N LEU A 19 0.46 17.40 -10.52
CA LEU A 19 1.72 17.28 -11.26
C LEU A 19 2.10 18.60 -11.95
N LEU A 20 1.14 19.28 -12.58
CA LEU A 20 1.38 20.52 -13.31
C LEU A 20 1.74 21.68 -12.36
N PHE A 21 0.85 21.96 -11.39
CA PHE A 21 1.06 23.05 -10.44
C PHE A 21 2.10 22.72 -9.37
N GLY A 22 2.39 21.45 -9.14
CA GLY A 22 3.43 20.98 -8.22
C GLY A 22 4.82 20.88 -8.85
N ILE A 23 5.00 21.17 -10.14
CA ILE A 23 6.27 20.95 -10.84
C ILE A 23 7.45 21.69 -10.20
N TRP A 24 7.21 22.86 -9.62
CA TRP A 24 8.22 23.63 -8.88
C TRP A 24 8.73 22.90 -7.63
N LEU A 25 7.96 21.94 -7.07
CA LEU A 25 8.39 21.10 -5.95
C LEU A 25 9.58 20.21 -6.33
N LEU A 26 9.84 19.99 -7.61
CA LEU A 26 11.03 19.30 -8.06
C LEU A 26 12.31 20.06 -7.66
N LEU A 27 12.24 21.38 -7.59
CA LEU A 27 13.34 22.26 -7.16
C LEU A 27 13.33 22.57 -5.66
N ALA A 28 12.18 22.41 -5.01
CA ALA A 28 12.00 22.67 -3.58
C ALA A 28 12.63 21.55 -2.70
N PRO A 29 12.78 21.74 -1.38
CA PRO A 29 13.18 20.66 -0.48
C PRO A 29 12.29 19.42 -0.61
N ARG A 30 12.87 18.21 -0.50
CA ARG A 30 12.14 16.95 -0.61
C ARG A 30 10.95 16.85 0.36
N SER A 31 11.09 17.41 1.57
CA SER A 31 10.02 17.43 2.57
C SER A 31 8.76 18.16 2.09
N TRP A 32 8.91 19.24 1.32
CA TRP A 32 7.78 19.96 0.73
C TRP A 32 7.10 19.13 -0.36
N ALA A 33 7.91 18.50 -1.22
CA ALA A 33 7.38 17.60 -2.23
C ALA A 33 6.63 16.41 -1.60
N MET A 34 7.15 15.81 -0.52
CA MET A 34 6.49 14.74 0.22
C MET A 34 5.17 15.23 0.85
N GLN A 35 5.13 16.45 1.37
CA GLN A 35 3.88 17.03 1.88
C GLN A 35 2.85 17.23 0.75
N GLY A 36 3.29 17.68 -0.42
CA GLY A 36 2.44 17.75 -1.63
C GLY A 36 1.86 16.38 -2.00
N LEU A 37 2.68 15.32 -1.98
CA LEU A 37 2.21 13.95 -2.24
C LEU A 37 1.17 13.49 -1.22
N LYS A 38 1.36 13.82 0.06
CA LYS A 38 0.38 13.52 1.11
C LYS A 38 -0.94 14.27 0.89
N TRP A 39 -0.88 15.53 0.53
CA TRP A 39 -2.07 16.31 0.19
C TRP A 39 -2.80 15.74 -1.01
N HIS A 40 -2.08 15.37 -2.09
CA HIS A 40 -2.68 14.69 -3.23
C HIS A 40 -3.40 13.40 -2.78
N GLY A 41 -2.74 12.53 -2.02
CA GLY A 41 -3.34 11.29 -1.52
C GLY A 41 -4.59 11.55 -0.69
N SER A 42 -4.53 12.49 0.26
CA SER A 42 -5.67 12.87 1.11
C SER A 42 -6.83 13.47 0.30
N THR A 43 -6.52 14.33 -0.68
CA THR A 43 -7.53 14.91 -1.59
C THR A 43 -8.23 13.83 -2.41
N CYS A 44 -7.48 12.87 -2.97
CA CYS A 44 -8.07 11.76 -3.73
C CYS A 44 -8.98 10.87 -2.86
N VAL A 45 -8.59 10.60 -1.61
CA VAL A 45 -9.41 9.84 -0.65
C VAL A 45 -10.68 10.63 -0.28
N TRP A 46 -10.56 11.94 -0.04
CA TRP A 46 -11.70 12.79 0.25
C TRP A 46 -12.69 12.87 -0.92
N LEU A 47 -12.20 13.05 -2.15
CA LEU A 47 -13.02 13.05 -3.37
C LEU A 47 -13.71 11.70 -3.59
N LEU A 48 -13.03 10.59 -3.28
CA LEU A 48 -13.62 9.24 -3.36
C LEU A 48 -14.80 9.11 -2.40
N ARG A 49 -14.65 9.63 -1.17
CA ARG A 49 -15.74 9.67 -0.19
C ARG A 49 -16.90 10.53 -0.69
N LEU A 50 -16.63 11.72 -1.22
CA LEU A 50 -17.65 12.65 -1.66
C LEU A 50 -18.44 12.12 -2.87
N ILE A 51 -17.75 11.55 -3.86
CA ILE A 51 -18.36 11.16 -5.14
C ILE A 51 -18.92 9.73 -5.07
N CYS A 52 -18.15 8.79 -4.54
CA CYS A 52 -18.53 7.37 -4.53
C CYS A 52 -19.09 6.88 -3.19
N GLY A 53 -18.98 7.67 -2.11
CA GLY A 53 -19.41 7.24 -0.78
C GLY A 53 -18.44 6.24 -0.12
N THR A 54 -17.22 6.11 -0.65
CA THR A 54 -16.19 5.21 -0.09
C THR A 54 -15.39 5.94 0.98
N ARG A 55 -15.50 5.52 2.23
CA ARG A 55 -14.83 6.12 3.40
C ARG A 55 -13.50 5.40 3.67
N LEU A 56 -12.63 6.03 4.43
CA LEU A 56 -11.41 5.44 4.99
C LEU A 56 -11.53 5.37 6.50
N GLU A 57 -11.24 4.20 7.05
CA GLU A 57 -11.03 3.97 8.48
C GLU A 57 -9.61 3.42 8.69
N VAL A 58 -8.88 3.99 9.65
CA VAL A 58 -7.51 3.56 9.99
C VAL A 58 -7.51 3.09 11.43
N ARG A 59 -7.11 1.83 11.64
CA ARG A 59 -6.99 1.18 12.96
C ARG A 59 -5.52 0.92 13.29
N GLY A 60 -5.16 1.01 14.55
CA GLY A 60 -3.82 0.69 15.05
C GLY A 60 -2.74 1.69 14.63
N ARG A 61 -3.07 2.95 14.34
CA ARG A 61 -2.11 3.96 13.91
C ARG A 61 -1.00 4.21 14.92
N GLU A 62 -1.31 4.06 16.20
CA GLU A 62 -0.40 4.16 17.34
C GLU A 62 0.70 3.08 17.34
N LYS A 63 0.49 1.98 16.62
CA LYS A 63 1.46 0.88 16.48
C LYS A 63 2.60 1.19 15.50
N ILE A 64 2.52 2.28 14.74
CA ILE A 64 3.59 2.68 13.83
C ILE A 64 4.75 3.24 14.65
N PRO A 65 5.97 2.64 14.58
CA PRO A 65 7.14 3.17 15.26
C PRO A 65 7.46 4.60 14.82
N THR A 66 7.95 5.42 15.73
CA THR A 66 8.35 6.81 15.44
C THR A 66 9.57 6.89 14.52
N GLY A 67 10.42 5.87 14.52
CA GLY A 67 11.64 5.76 13.70
C GLY A 67 11.45 4.97 12.40
N ALA A 68 12.57 4.42 11.91
CA ALA A 68 12.58 3.54 10.76
C ALA A 68 11.83 2.24 11.06
N CYS A 69 11.00 1.80 10.12
CA CYS A 69 10.37 0.48 10.16
C CYS A 69 10.13 -0.03 8.74
N LEU A 70 10.04 -1.35 8.61
CA LEU A 70 9.62 -2.01 7.38
C LEU A 70 8.11 -2.23 7.44
N VAL A 71 7.36 -1.56 6.58
CA VAL A 71 5.92 -1.77 6.45
C VAL A 71 5.65 -2.76 5.34
N VAL A 72 5.06 -3.90 5.69
CA VAL A 72 4.65 -4.93 4.71
C VAL A 72 3.14 -4.89 4.60
N ALA A 73 2.65 -4.35 3.49
CA ALA A 73 1.25 -4.07 3.27
C ALA A 73 0.63 -4.99 2.23
N LYS A 74 -0.58 -5.48 2.51
CA LYS A 74 -1.43 -6.14 1.50
C LYS A 74 -1.65 -5.23 0.30
N HIS A 75 -1.68 -5.79 -0.92
CA HIS A 75 -1.87 -5.00 -2.14
C HIS A 75 -3.05 -5.50 -2.97
N GLN A 76 -4.15 -4.78 -2.93
CA GLN A 76 -5.40 -5.17 -3.60
C GLN A 76 -5.84 -4.15 -4.66
N SER A 77 -5.45 -2.88 -4.50
CA SER A 77 -5.99 -1.77 -5.28
C SER A 77 -4.90 -0.78 -5.73
N ALA A 78 -5.17 -0.02 -6.79
CA ALA A 78 -4.38 1.17 -7.10
C ALA A 78 -4.48 2.23 -5.97
N TRP A 79 -5.58 2.22 -5.23
CA TRP A 79 -5.82 3.07 -4.07
C TRP A 79 -4.69 2.97 -3.03
N ASP A 80 -4.17 1.78 -2.80
CA ASP A 80 -3.14 1.51 -1.77
C ASP A 80 -1.87 2.34 -2.00
N THR A 81 -1.53 2.64 -3.26
CA THR A 81 -0.27 3.31 -3.61
C THR A 81 -0.23 4.79 -3.24
N PHE A 82 -1.38 5.45 -3.14
CA PHE A 82 -1.44 6.87 -2.79
C PHE A 82 -2.12 7.12 -1.44
N ALA A 83 -3.10 6.30 -1.07
CA ALA A 83 -3.88 6.51 0.15
C ALA A 83 -3.12 6.11 1.42
N LEU A 84 -2.14 5.20 1.31
CA LEU A 84 -1.29 4.83 2.45
C LEU A 84 -0.22 5.89 2.75
N VAL A 85 0.17 6.72 1.77
CA VAL A 85 1.24 7.73 1.94
C VAL A 85 1.00 8.69 3.11
N PRO A 86 -0.22 9.27 3.29
CA PRO A 86 -0.49 10.19 4.39
C PRO A 86 -0.44 9.55 5.79
N LEU A 87 -0.46 8.22 5.87
CA LEU A 87 -0.45 7.51 7.16
C LEU A 87 0.95 7.51 7.80
N PHE A 88 2.00 7.65 7.00
CA PHE A 88 3.38 7.58 7.43
C PHE A 88 4.05 8.97 7.45
N ARG A 89 5.07 9.12 8.31
CA ARG A 89 5.79 10.39 8.43
C ARG A 89 6.57 10.73 7.15
N ASP A 90 7.35 9.78 6.65
CA ASP A 90 8.19 9.96 5.46
C ASP A 90 8.40 8.61 4.74
N PRO A 91 7.37 8.09 4.03
CA PRO A 91 7.44 6.76 3.44
C PRO A 91 8.38 6.72 2.22
N ALA A 92 9.19 5.67 2.16
CA ALA A 92 9.94 5.27 0.97
C ALA A 92 9.30 4.00 0.42
N ILE A 93 8.56 4.12 -0.68
CA ILE A 93 7.78 3.01 -1.25
C ILE A 93 8.66 2.24 -2.22
N VAL A 94 8.62 0.90 -2.14
CA VAL A 94 9.27 0.03 -3.13
C VAL A 94 8.40 -0.04 -4.37
N LEU A 95 8.92 0.49 -5.48
CA LEU A 95 8.21 0.63 -6.75
C LEU A 95 8.94 -0.12 -7.88
N LYS A 96 8.25 -0.35 -9.00
CA LYS A 96 8.87 -0.84 -10.23
C LYS A 96 9.75 0.22 -10.86
N ASP A 97 10.96 -0.17 -11.32
CA ASP A 97 11.91 0.75 -11.95
C ASP A 97 11.33 1.43 -13.21
N GLU A 98 10.46 0.75 -13.94
CA GLU A 98 9.86 1.28 -15.17
C GLU A 98 9.01 2.54 -14.92
N LEU A 99 8.52 2.75 -13.70
CA LEU A 99 7.72 3.93 -13.35
C LEU A 99 8.49 5.24 -13.46
N LYS A 100 9.81 5.22 -13.37
CA LYS A 100 10.66 6.41 -13.53
C LYS A 100 10.61 7.01 -14.94
N TRP A 101 10.21 6.21 -15.95
CA TRP A 101 10.14 6.63 -17.33
C TRP A 101 8.82 7.33 -17.70
N ILE A 102 7.83 7.32 -16.81
CA ILE A 102 6.59 8.07 -17.02
C ILE A 102 6.89 9.56 -16.87
N PRO A 103 6.63 10.39 -17.91
CA PRO A 103 6.93 11.81 -17.88
C PRO A 103 6.30 12.50 -16.66
N VAL A 104 7.03 13.43 -16.03
CA VAL A 104 6.68 14.17 -14.83
C VAL A 104 6.51 13.27 -13.60
N TYR A 105 5.68 12.22 -13.67
CA TYR A 105 5.45 11.29 -12.56
C TYR A 105 6.77 10.60 -12.13
N GLY A 106 7.57 10.14 -13.07
CA GLY A 106 8.86 9.51 -12.80
C GLY A 106 9.85 10.48 -12.12
N TRP A 107 9.85 11.75 -12.52
CA TRP A 107 10.67 12.78 -11.86
C TRP A 107 10.28 12.96 -10.39
N PHE A 108 8.98 12.91 -10.09
CA PHE A 108 8.50 12.93 -8.72
C PHE A 108 8.86 11.65 -7.94
N CYS A 109 8.81 10.46 -8.57
CA CYS A 109 9.27 9.23 -7.92
C CYS A 109 10.73 9.34 -7.47
N LEU A 110 11.59 9.94 -8.30
CA LEU A 110 13.00 10.22 -7.96
C LEU A 110 13.10 11.29 -6.87
N LYS A 111 12.31 12.38 -6.97
CA LYS A 111 12.27 13.46 -5.97
C LYS A 111 11.85 12.98 -4.58
N PHE A 112 10.90 12.06 -4.50
CA PHE A 112 10.47 11.44 -3.24
C PHE A 112 11.49 10.43 -2.72
N GLU A 113 12.50 10.11 -3.55
CA GLU A 113 13.49 9.08 -3.24
C GLU A 113 12.86 7.74 -2.87
N HIS A 114 11.89 7.31 -3.66
CA HIS A 114 11.33 5.97 -3.58
C HIS A 114 12.37 4.92 -4.00
N ILE A 115 12.20 3.68 -3.57
CA ILE A 115 13.11 2.59 -3.87
C ILE A 115 12.65 1.92 -5.17
N LEU A 116 13.44 2.06 -6.23
CA LEU A 116 13.10 1.53 -7.55
C LEU A 116 13.75 0.17 -7.79
N VAL A 117 12.98 -0.86 -8.14
CA VAL A 117 13.45 -2.24 -8.28
C VAL A 117 13.27 -2.75 -9.70
N LYS A 118 14.37 -3.18 -10.32
CA LYS A 118 14.40 -3.94 -11.58
C LYS A 118 14.13 -5.40 -11.29
N ARG A 119 13.21 -6.04 -12.03
CA ARG A 119 12.79 -7.41 -11.75
C ARG A 119 13.52 -8.48 -12.56
N ASP A 120 14.27 -8.09 -13.56
CA ASP A 120 14.91 -8.94 -14.58
C ASP A 120 16.20 -9.62 -14.09
N LYS A 121 16.82 -9.15 -12.99
CA LYS A 121 18.07 -9.70 -12.43
C LYS A 121 17.89 -9.96 -10.92
N ALA A 122 17.20 -11.04 -10.58
CA ALA A 122 16.69 -11.30 -9.23
C ALA A 122 17.72 -11.12 -8.09
N SER A 123 18.94 -11.64 -8.19
CA SER A 123 19.94 -11.54 -7.11
C SER A 123 20.57 -10.15 -7.00
N ALA A 124 20.89 -9.50 -8.13
CA ALA A 124 21.44 -8.16 -8.15
C ALA A 124 20.39 -7.12 -7.71
N ALA A 125 19.13 -7.28 -8.17
CA ALA A 125 18.01 -6.45 -7.76
C ALA A 125 17.75 -6.53 -6.25
N LEU A 126 17.90 -7.72 -5.66
CA LEU A 126 17.71 -7.92 -4.23
C LEU A 126 18.81 -7.23 -3.41
N LYS A 127 20.07 -7.33 -3.84
CA LYS A 127 21.19 -6.62 -3.21
C LYS A 127 21.00 -5.10 -3.28
N GLN A 128 20.62 -4.59 -4.44
CA GLN A 128 20.35 -3.15 -4.63
C GLN A 128 19.18 -2.69 -3.75
N LEU A 129 18.07 -3.45 -3.71
CA LEU A 129 16.92 -3.16 -2.85
C LEU A 129 17.32 -3.02 -1.38
N ILE A 130 18.14 -3.94 -0.85
CA ILE A 130 18.63 -3.89 0.54
C ILE A 130 19.53 -2.68 0.75
N SER A 131 20.44 -2.40 -0.19
CA SER A 131 21.36 -1.25 -0.11
C SER A 131 20.59 0.07 -0.05
N ASP A 132 19.64 0.26 -0.98
CA ASP A 132 18.83 1.48 -1.04
C ASP A 132 17.95 1.63 0.21
N ALA A 133 17.35 0.53 0.67
CA ALA A 133 16.52 0.53 1.86
C ALA A 133 17.32 0.86 3.14
N LYS A 134 18.58 0.41 3.26
CA LYS A 134 19.48 0.77 4.36
C LYS A 134 19.71 2.28 4.43
N VAL A 135 19.93 2.93 3.29
CA VAL A 135 20.06 4.39 3.22
C VAL A 135 18.80 5.07 3.76
N LYS A 136 17.61 4.59 3.34
CA LYS A 136 16.33 5.16 3.79
C LYS A 136 16.05 4.87 5.28
N ALA A 137 16.41 3.70 5.76
CA ALA A 137 16.31 3.36 7.19
C ALA A 137 17.24 4.25 8.04
N GLY A 138 18.47 4.51 7.58
CA GLY A 138 19.40 5.47 8.22
C GLY A 138 18.83 6.89 8.30
N GLN A 139 17.98 7.28 7.36
CA GLN A 139 17.23 8.55 7.37
C GLN A 139 15.96 8.50 8.24
N GLN A 140 15.76 7.45 9.03
CA GLN A 140 14.57 7.24 9.88
C GLN A 140 13.24 7.22 9.11
N ARG A 141 13.26 6.72 7.86
CA ARG A 141 12.07 6.63 7.00
C ARG A 141 11.38 5.28 7.15
N GLN A 142 10.09 5.24 6.88
CA GLN A 142 9.28 4.03 6.81
C GLN A 142 9.43 3.43 5.40
N ILE A 143 9.97 2.21 5.31
CA ILE A 143 10.11 1.48 4.04
C ILE A 143 8.82 0.70 3.81
N VAL A 144 8.07 1.03 2.74
CA VAL A 144 6.80 0.37 2.44
C VAL A 144 6.98 -0.58 1.26
N ILE A 145 6.65 -1.86 1.47
CA ILE A 145 6.69 -2.88 0.42
C ILE A 145 5.36 -3.62 0.35
N PHE A 146 4.94 -3.91 -0.89
CA PHE A 146 3.84 -4.82 -1.18
C PHE A 146 4.40 -6.19 -1.53
N PRO A 147 4.32 -7.20 -0.64
CA PRO A 147 5.06 -8.45 -0.79
C PRO A 147 4.61 -9.29 -1.99
N GLU A 148 3.38 -9.10 -2.44
CA GLU A 148 2.81 -9.77 -3.63
C GLU A 148 3.41 -9.26 -4.94
N GLY A 149 4.03 -8.07 -4.92
CA GLY A 149 4.62 -7.42 -6.09
C GLY A 149 3.62 -7.04 -7.20
N THR A 150 2.35 -7.36 -7.03
CA THR A 150 1.23 -6.99 -7.91
C THR A 150 -0.06 -6.96 -7.08
N ARG A 151 -1.08 -6.27 -7.59
CA ARG A 151 -2.39 -6.25 -6.94
C ARG A 151 -3.06 -7.61 -7.02
N ARG A 152 -3.58 -8.11 -5.89
CA ARG A 152 -4.32 -9.37 -5.76
C ARG A 152 -5.79 -9.09 -5.45
N THR A 153 -6.66 -9.97 -5.89
CA THR A 153 -8.08 -9.92 -5.54
C THR A 153 -8.26 -10.24 -4.06
N PRO A 154 -9.16 -9.58 -3.33
CA PRO A 154 -9.48 -9.98 -1.97
C PRO A 154 -9.87 -11.48 -1.90
N GLY A 155 -9.25 -12.22 -0.99
CA GLY A 155 -9.44 -13.68 -0.86
C GLY A 155 -8.55 -14.55 -1.75
N ASP A 156 -7.72 -13.97 -2.65
CA ASP A 156 -6.72 -14.72 -3.40
C ASP A 156 -5.72 -15.40 -2.45
N VAL A 157 -5.24 -16.58 -2.87
CA VAL A 157 -4.16 -17.29 -2.18
C VAL A 157 -2.92 -16.39 -2.14
N PRO A 158 -2.28 -16.22 -0.96
CA PRO A 158 -1.10 -15.38 -0.82
C PRO A 158 0.08 -15.89 -1.67
N ASP A 159 0.67 -15.00 -2.48
CA ASP A 159 1.87 -15.25 -3.27
C ASP A 159 2.92 -14.17 -2.97
N TYR A 160 3.60 -14.30 -1.83
CA TYR A 160 4.58 -13.34 -1.36
C TYR A 160 5.95 -13.60 -1.95
N LYS A 161 6.50 -12.61 -2.64
CA LYS A 161 7.84 -12.65 -3.24
C LYS A 161 8.92 -12.43 -2.17
N PRO A 162 10.12 -13.00 -2.30
CA PRO A 162 11.12 -13.04 -1.21
C PRO A 162 11.70 -11.68 -0.79
N GLY A 163 11.42 -10.61 -1.51
CA GLY A 163 11.99 -9.28 -1.26
C GLY A 163 11.73 -8.74 0.15
N TYR A 164 10.55 -8.96 0.72
CA TYR A 164 10.24 -8.48 2.07
C TYR A 164 11.04 -9.21 3.15
N ILE A 165 11.34 -10.50 2.94
CA ILE A 165 12.18 -11.28 3.87
C ILE A 165 13.61 -10.73 3.85
N ALA A 166 14.15 -10.50 2.65
CA ALA A 166 15.49 -9.96 2.50
C ALA A 166 15.64 -8.55 3.08
N LEU A 167 14.59 -7.72 2.97
CA LEU A 167 14.54 -6.42 3.65
C LEU A 167 14.53 -6.58 5.17
N TYR A 168 13.72 -7.47 5.71
CA TYR A 168 13.66 -7.72 7.15
C TYR A 168 15.01 -8.17 7.70
N GLU A 169 15.64 -9.18 7.08
CA GLU A 169 16.96 -9.67 7.48
C GLU A 169 18.05 -8.61 7.31
N GLY A 170 18.00 -7.86 6.19
CA GLY A 170 19.03 -6.90 5.84
C GLY A 170 19.00 -5.59 6.61
N LEU A 171 17.83 -5.16 7.10
CA LEU A 171 17.65 -3.87 7.76
C LEU A 171 17.77 -3.95 9.28
N GLY A 172 17.42 -5.06 9.91
CA GLY A 172 17.46 -5.20 11.36
C GLY A 172 16.55 -4.20 12.11
N ILE A 173 15.44 -3.80 11.50
CA ILE A 173 14.45 -2.86 12.06
C ILE A 173 13.10 -3.56 12.26
N PRO A 174 12.20 -3.03 13.12
CA PRO A 174 10.86 -3.60 13.30
C PRO A 174 10.09 -3.68 11.99
N CYS A 175 9.31 -4.76 11.82
CA CYS A 175 8.41 -4.93 10.69
C CYS A 175 6.97 -4.72 11.14
N VAL A 176 6.24 -3.84 10.45
CA VAL A 176 4.84 -3.51 10.71
C VAL A 176 3.98 -4.17 9.63
N PRO A 177 3.23 -5.24 9.94
CA PRO A 177 2.28 -5.82 9.02
C PRO A 177 1.07 -4.89 8.86
N LEU A 178 0.51 -4.81 7.64
CA LEU A 178 -0.65 -3.99 7.34
C LEU A 178 -1.66 -4.77 6.50
N ALA A 179 -2.85 -4.95 7.06
CA ALA A 179 -4.00 -5.56 6.40
C ALA A 179 -4.96 -4.48 5.88
N LEU A 180 -5.69 -4.80 4.81
CA LEU A 180 -6.70 -3.90 4.26
C LEU A 180 -7.72 -4.67 3.39
N ASN A 181 -8.85 -4.02 3.10
CA ASN A 181 -9.93 -4.54 2.26
C ASN A 181 -10.22 -3.65 1.04
N SER A 182 -9.25 -2.84 0.60
CA SER A 182 -9.42 -1.83 -0.44
C SER A 182 -9.96 -2.40 -1.76
N GLY A 183 -9.57 -3.63 -2.11
CA GLY A 183 -9.99 -4.28 -3.33
C GLY A 183 -11.48 -4.61 -3.43
N LEU A 184 -12.21 -4.63 -2.30
CA LEU A 184 -13.67 -4.76 -2.28
C LEU A 184 -14.35 -3.47 -2.78
N TYR A 185 -13.77 -2.32 -2.53
CA TYR A 185 -14.35 -1.01 -2.82
C TYR A 185 -13.75 -0.36 -4.06
N TRP A 186 -12.49 -0.67 -4.36
CA TRP A 186 -11.78 -0.26 -5.57
C TRP A 186 -11.12 -1.49 -6.24
N PRO A 187 -11.91 -2.34 -6.92
CA PRO A 187 -11.39 -3.56 -7.54
C PRO A 187 -10.35 -3.26 -8.62
N ARG A 188 -9.42 -4.21 -8.81
CA ARG A 188 -8.41 -4.12 -9.88
C ARG A 188 -9.06 -4.25 -11.26
N ARG A 189 -8.45 -3.62 -12.27
CA ARG A 189 -8.85 -3.74 -13.69
C ARG A 189 -10.30 -3.36 -14.00
N THR A 190 -10.92 -2.50 -13.20
CA THR A 190 -12.27 -1.99 -13.43
C THR A 190 -12.37 -0.51 -13.06
N LEU A 191 -13.31 0.19 -13.68
CA LEU A 191 -13.66 1.56 -13.31
C LEU A 191 -14.65 1.63 -12.14
N GLN A 192 -15.18 0.50 -11.69
CA GLN A 192 -16.14 0.49 -10.60
C GLN A 192 -15.52 0.90 -9.27
N ARG A 193 -16.26 1.71 -8.52
CA ARG A 193 -15.99 2.10 -7.13
C ARG A 193 -17.27 1.88 -6.34
N HIS A 194 -17.14 1.18 -5.23
CA HIS A 194 -18.29 0.81 -4.41
C HIS A 194 -18.34 1.69 -3.15
N PRO A 195 -19.54 2.13 -2.73
CA PRO A 195 -19.71 2.82 -1.46
C PRO A 195 -19.40 1.87 -0.30
N GLY A 196 -19.00 2.43 0.85
CA GLY A 196 -18.69 1.69 2.06
C GLY A 196 -17.41 2.16 2.71
N THR A 197 -16.74 1.31 3.50
CA THR A 197 -15.57 1.70 4.26
C THR A 197 -14.37 0.83 3.92
N ILE A 198 -13.34 1.44 3.33
CA ILE A 198 -12.01 0.83 3.25
C ILE A 198 -11.40 0.92 4.64
N ILE A 199 -11.05 -0.23 5.19
CA ILE A 199 -10.35 -0.33 6.47
C ILE A 199 -8.88 -0.63 6.17
N VAL A 200 -8.01 0.17 6.77
CA VAL A 200 -6.56 -0.06 6.82
C VAL A 200 -6.23 -0.35 8.27
N GLU A 201 -5.69 -1.53 8.54
CA GLU A 201 -5.34 -1.95 9.88
C GLU A 201 -3.85 -2.21 10.02
N ILE A 202 -3.22 -1.41 10.88
CA ILE A 202 -1.83 -1.53 11.28
C ILE A 202 -1.78 -2.55 12.42
N LEU A 203 -1.04 -3.64 12.20
CA LEU A 203 -0.94 -4.74 13.14
C LEU A 203 0.28 -4.58 14.06
N ASP A 204 0.39 -5.44 15.09
CA ASP A 204 1.47 -5.36 16.05
C ASP A 204 2.84 -5.56 15.37
N PRO A 205 3.82 -4.70 15.66
CA PRO A 205 5.12 -4.79 15.06
C PRO A 205 5.82 -6.11 15.40
N ILE A 206 6.39 -6.75 14.40
CA ILE A 206 7.25 -7.92 14.57
C ILE A 206 8.67 -7.42 14.86
N PRO A 207 9.30 -7.82 15.99
CA PRO A 207 10.65 -7.39 16.32
C PRO A 207 11.67 -7.89 15.30
N PRO A 208 12.82 -7.22 15.12
CA PRO A 208 13.90 -7.71 14.27
C PRO A 208 14.57 -8.96 14.86
N GLY A 209 15.26 -9.72 14.01
CA GLY A 209 16.11 -10.83 14.44
C GLY A 209 15.44 -12.19 14.56
N LEU A 210 14.17 -12.32 14.18
CA LEU A 210 13.54 -13.66 14.12
C LEU A 210 14.15 -14.51 12.99
N PRO A 211 14.22 -15.86 13.17
CA PRO A 211 14.55 -16.77 12.09
C PRO A 211 13.61 -16.59 10.91
N ARG A 212 14.15 -16.72 9.67
CA ARG A 212 13.43 -16.51 8.40
C ARG A 212 12.07 -17.23 8.34
N ALA A 213 12.02 -18.49 8.73
CA ALA A 213 10.79 -19.28 8.68
C ALA A 213 9.74 -18.75 9.66
N GLU A 214 10.16 -18.36 10.85
CA GLU A 214 9.30 -17.82 11.89
C GLU A 214 8.77 -16.44 11.51
N PHE A 215 9.63 -15.54 11.01
CA PHE A 215 9.20 -14.23 10.50
C PHE A 215 8.16 -14.37 9.38
N ARG A 216 8.46 -15.26 8.38
CA ARG A 216 7.54 -15.51 7.29
C ARG A 216 6.17 -15.98 7.79
N ARG A 217 6.16 -16.96 8.69
CA ARG A 217 4.93 -17.52 9.25
C ARG A 217 4.12 -16.43 9.96
N ARG A 218 4.74 -15.72 10.92
CA ARG A 218 4.06 -14.69 11.72
C ARG A 218 3.51 -13.57 10.85
N LEU A 219 4.31 -13.09 9.88
CA LEU A 219 3.88 -12.00 9.01
C LEU A 219 2.69 -12.41 8.13
N GLN A 220 2.77 -13.58 7.49
CA GLN A 220 1.69 -14.06 6.62
C GLN A 220 0.42 -14.34 7.44
N GLU A 221 0.54 -15.02 8.55
CA GLU A 221 -0.58 -15.30 9.46
C GLU A 221 -1.26 -13.99 9.91
N ALA A 222 -0.49 -13.01 10.39
CA ALA A 222 -1.04 -11.73 10.83
C ALA A 222 -1.81 -11.01 9.71
N ILE A 223 -1.21 -10.87 8.53
CA ILE A 223 -1.84 -10.15 7.41
C ILE A 223 -3.05 -10.91 6.86
N GLU A 224 -2.95 -12.22 6.64
CA GLU A 224 -3.99 -12.99 5.96
C GLU A 224 -5.20 -13.23 6.88
N THR A 225 -4.97 -13.57 8.15
CA THR A 225 -6.06 -13.72 9.13
C THR A 225 -6.84 -12.41 9.26
N ARG A 226 -6.12 -11.28 9.39
CA ARG A 226 -6.80 -10.00 9.52
C ARG A 226 -7.46 -9.55 8.23
N SER A 227 -6.86 -9.78 7.06
CA SER A 227 -7.48 -9.48 5.77
C SER A 227 -8.77 -10.28 5.56
N THR A 228 -8.79 -11.55 5.95
CA THR A 228 -10.01 -12.40 5.92
C THR A 228 -11.08 -11.85 6.86
N ALA A 229 -10.73 -11.47 8.07
CA ALA A 229 -11.67 -10.84 9.00
C ALA A 229 -12.24 -9.52 8.46
N LEU A 230 -11.43 -8.70 7.79
CA LEU A 230 -11.89 -7.45 7.15
C LEU A 230 -12.85 -7.73 5.96
N ILE A 231 -12.67 -8.84 5.26
CA ILE A 231 -13.65 -9.28 4.22
C ILE A 231 -14.96 -9.67 4.89
N ALA A 232 -14.94 -10.39 6.00
CA ALA A 232 -16.12 -10.78 6.76
C ALA A 232 -16.87 -9.56 7.32
N GLU A 233 -16.13 -8.60 7.91
CA GLU A 233 -16.71 -7.32 8.37
C GLU A 233 -17.43 -6.58 7.23
N ALA A 234 -16.78 -6.50 6.05
CA ALA A 234 -17.37 -5.84 4.89
C ALA A 234 -18.62 -6.58 4.39
N ALA A 235 -18.61 -7.91 4.39
CA ALA A 235 -19.76 -8.74 3.99
C ALA A 235 -20.98 -8.57 4.92
N ALA A 236 -20.74 -8.31 6.21
CA ALA A 236 -21.78 -8.03 7.20
C ALA A 236 -22.29 -6.57 7.16
N GLY A 237 -21.63 -5.68 6.40
CA GLY A 237 -22.00 -4.28 6.28
C GLY A 237 -23.33 -4.05 5.53
N THR A 238 -23.88 -2.86 5.68
CA THR A 238 -25.15 -2.47 5.02
C THR A 238 -24.97 -1.18 4.23
N PRO A 239 -25.03 -1.21 2.88
CA PRO A 239 -25.05 -2.42 2.03
C PRO A 239 -23.65 -3.09 1.96
N PRO A 240 -23.57 -4.41 1.80
CA PRO A 240 -22.31 -5.10 1.58
C PRO A 240 -21.73 -4.76 0.21
N PRO A 241 -20.39 -4.71 0.06
CA PRO A 241 -19.77 -4.56 -1.26
C PRO A 241 -19.94 -5.87 -2.06
N PRO A 242 -19.86 -5.81 -3.40
CA PRO A 242 -19.78 -7.02 -4.21
C PRO A 242 -18.54 -7.83 -3.84
N LEU A 243 -18.72 -9.06 -3.40
CA LEU A 243 -17.62 -9.96 -3.06
C LEU A 243 -17.16 -10.71 -4.32
N PRO A 244 -15.86 -10.70 -4.65
CA PRO A 244 -15.31 -11.54 -5.70
C PRO A 244 -15.42 -13.04 -5.33
N PRO A 245 -15.38 -13.95 -6.32
CA PRO A 245 -15.48 -15.40 -6.07
C PRO A 245 -14.48 -15.91 -5.03
N GLU A 246 -13.25 -15.41 -5.06
CA GLU A 246 -12.16 -15.76 -4.16
C GLU A 246 -12.51 -15.40 -2.71
N ALA A 247 -13.04 -14.20 -2.48
CA ALA A 247 -13.46 -13.75 -1.15
C ALA A 247 -14.63 -14.60 -0.60
N ARG A 248 -15.58 -14.97 -1.45
CA ARG A 248 -16.70 -15.86 -1.03
C ARG A 248 -16.20 -17.23 -0.61
N LYS A 249 -15.25 -17.80 -1.39
CA LYS A 249 -14.63 -19.09 -1.08
C LYS A 249 -13.88 -19.03 0.25
N THR A 250 -13.07 -18.00 0.46
CA THR A 250 -12.31 -17.80 1.71
C THR A 250 -13.22 -17.70 2.93
N LEU A 251 -14.34 -16.95 2.82
CA LEU A 251 -15.32 -16.86 3.91
C LEU A 251 -16.02 -18.20 4.18
N ALA A 252 -16.36 -18.96 3.15
CA ALA A 252 -16.98 -20.28 3.32
C ALA A 252 -16.04 -21.25 4.07
N THR A 253 -14.74 -21.23 3.76
CA THR A 253 -13.75 -22.07 4.44
C THR A 253 -13.57 -21.65 5.91
N ALA A 254 -13.52 -20.34 6.20
CA ALA A 254 -13.34 -19.81 7.56
C ALA A 254 -14.54 -20.05 8.50
N ILE A 255 -15.71 -20.40 7.98
CA ILE A 255 -16.91 -20.75 8.78
C ILE A 255 -16.91 -22.26 9.15
N THR A 256 -16.15 -23.06 8.40
CA THR A 256 -16.11 -24.53 8.59
C THR A 256 -14.95 -25.02 9.45
N GLU A 257 -13.99 -24.13 9.80
CA GLU A 257 -12.91 -24.34 10.76
C GLU A 257 -13.27 -23.77 12.15
#